data_fe43bcab7efe2016ec6e906e63c52c56
#
_entry.id   fe43bcab7efe2016ec6e906e63c52c56
#
_cell.length_a   1.000
_cell.length_b   1.000
_cell.length_c   1.000
_cell.angle_alpha   90.00
_cell.angle_beta   90.00
_cell.angle_gamma   90.00
#
_symmetry.space_group_name_H-M   'P 1'
#
loop_
_entity.id
_entity.type
_entity.pdbx_description
1 polymer ?
#
loop_
_entity_poly.entity_id
_entity_poly.type
_entity_poly.pdbx_seq_one_letter_code
_entity_poly.pdbx_strand_id
1 'polypeptide(L)'
;MGMLAPRKFLQKRRKIEVFKDAADEADQKRWRGLMLEIESTGSAVSVLRQYRTDGDQGLPRDLVLGTLVRFKQLKKWNLVSEILEWLRYQNWWNFSEMDFLMLITAYGKLGNFNGAERVLSVLSKMGSSPNVISYTALMESYGRGGKCNNAEAIFRRMQSSGPEPSAVTYQIILKTFVEGNKFKEAEEVFETLLDEKISPLKPDQKMYHMMIYMYKKAGNYDKARKVFASMAGKGVPQSTVTYNSLMSFETNYKEVSKIYDQMQRSGIQPDVVSYALLIKAYGRARREEEALSVFEEMLDAGVRPTHKAYNILLDAFAISGMVEQAKTVFKSMRRDRFFPDLCSYTTMLSAYVNASDMEGAEKFFKRIKVDGFEPNIVTYGAMIKGYAKANDLEKVMEVYEKMRLSGIKANQTILTTIMDVSGRCKDFGSALSWYKEMESCGVPPDQKAKNVLLSLASTQDELEEAKELTGLRNETTTVIARVYRTDDDDEEEEDVSSDDEDEDEDEDDDDGDGDDDARETVLYDSKQEGSLVYDNSQTEELVGL
;
A
#
# COMPACT_ATOMS: atom_id res chain seq x y z
N MET A 1 -28.15 36.39 -19.22
CA MET A 1 -26.70 36.63 -19.39
C MET A 1 -26.10 36.91 -18.01
N GLY A 2 -25.62 35.92 -17.32
CA GLY A 2 -24.91 36.02 -16.04
C GLY A 2 -23.45 35.70 -16.27
N MET A 3 -22.61 36.73 -16.26
CA MET A 3 -21.16 36.57 -16.37
C MET A 3 -20.62 35.81 -15.15
N LEU A 4 -20.06 34.65 -15.41
CA LEU A 4 -19.24 33.92 -14.45
C LEU A 4 -17.99 34.74 -14.15
N ALA A 5 -17.90 35.29 -12.95
CA ALA A 5 -16.68 35.94 -12.48
C ALA A 5 -15.52 34.92 -12.46
N PRO A 6 -14.30 35.29 -12.91
CA PRO A 6 -13.17 34.41 -12.87
C PRO A 6 -12.87 34.05 -11.42
N ARG A 7 -12.73 32.74 -11.14
CA ARG A 7 -12.28 32.23 -9.84
C ARG A 7 -10.97 32.92 -9.49
N LYS A 8 -10.97 33.74 -8.45
CA LYS A 8 -9.76 34.25 -7.83
C LYS A 8 -8.93 33.05 -7.42
N PHE A 9 -7.77 32.88 -8.03
CA PHE A 9 -6.73 32.03 -7.51
C PHE A 9 -6.56 32.38 -6.03
N LEU A 10 -6.73 31.38 -5.16
CA LEU A 10 -6.41 31.48 -3.75
C LEU A 10 -4.89 31.77 -3.66
N GLN A 11 -4.56 33.06 -3.64
CA GLN A 11 -3.24 33.47 -3.23
C GLN A 11 -3.05 32.88 -1.82
N LYS A 12 -2.08 31.98 -1.64
CA LYS A 12 -1.61 31.57 -0.33
C LYS A 12 -1.48 32.84 0.49
N ARG A 13 -2.36 33.04 1.46
CA ARG A 13 -2.26 34.16 2.40
C ARG A 13 -0.85 34.08 2.98
N ARG A 14 -0.01 35.04 2.67
CA ARG A 14 1.25 35.22 3.38
C ARG A 14 0.85 35.35 4.85
N LYS A 15 1.26 34.39 5.69
CA LYS A 15 1.09 34.53 7.13
C LYS A 15 1.74 35.84 7.50
N ILE A 16 0.97 36.78 8.04
CA ILE A 16 1.52 38.01 8.58
C ILE A 16 2.31 37.55 9.81
N GLU A 17 3.61 37.68 9.73
CA GLU A 17 4.50 37.33 10.83
C GLU A 17 4.38 38.45 11.87
N VAL A 18 3.95 38.08 13.07
CA VAL A 18 3.85 38.99 14.19
C VAL A 18 5.15 38.81 14.99
N PHE A 19 5.99 39.81 14.98
CA PHE A 19 7.22 39.87 15.77
C PHE A 19 6.90 40.50 17.13
N LYS A 20 7.55 40.01 18.19
CA LYS A 20 7.39 40.58 19.54
C LYS A 20 8.02 41.95 19.67
N ASP A 21 9.20 42.11 19.05
CA ASP A 21 10.00 43.35 18.99
C ASP A 21 10.96 43.35 17.81
N ALA A 22 11.74 44.39 17.65
CA ALA A 22 12.74 44.53 16.58
C ALA A 22 13.89 43.51 16.72
N ALA A 23 14.19 43.06 17.92
CA ALA A 23 15.21 42.03 18.15
C ALA A 23 14.76 40.67 17.65
N ASP A 24 13.50 40.31 17.95
CA ASP A 24 12.87 39.07 17.44
C ASP A 24 12.83 39.05 15.91
N GLU A 25 12.51 40.18 15.28
CA GLU A 25 12.56 40.30 13.81
C GLU A 25 13.97 40.09 13.24
N ALA A 26 14.98 40.68 13.87
CA ALA A 26 16.37 40.55 13.47
C ALA A 26 16.87 39.12 13.62
N ASP A 27 16.51 38.43 14.73
CA ASP A 27 16.90 37.05 14.99
C ASP A 27 16.23 36.09 14.02
N GLN A 28 14.95 36.25 13.73
CA GLN A 28 14.24 35.44 12.75
C GLN A 28 14.78 35.65 11.33
N LYS A 29 15.15 36.87 10.97
CA LYS A 29 15.76 37.16 9.69
C LYS A 29 17.15 36.53 9.56
N ARG A 30 17.92 36.56 10.65
CA ARG A 30 19.24 35.92 10.75
C ARG A 30 19.11 34.40 10.62
N TRP A 31 18.15 33.81 11.32
CA TRP A 31 17.86 32.36 11.23
C TRP A 31 17.45 31.93 9.82
N ARG A 32 16.59 32.70 9.12
CA ARG A 32 16.22 32.41 7.73
C ARG A 32 17.43 32.50 6.78
N GLY A 33 18.30 33.48 6.97
CA GLY A 33 19.53 33.57 6.21
C GLY A 33 20.40 32.33 6.39
N LEU A 34 20.59 31.90 7.63
CA LEU A 34 21.30 30.67 7.97
C LEU A 34 20.69 29.44 7.30
N MET A 35 19.38 29.32 7.32
CA MET A 35 18.70 28.17 6.69
C MET A 35 18.90 28.11 5.18
N LEU A 36 18.80 29.25 4.50
CA LEU A 36 19.05 29.36 3.06
C LEU A 36 20.50 29.03 2.70
N GLU A 37 21.45 29.49 3.51
CA GLU A 37 22.86 29.21 3.32
C GLU A 37 23.20 27.74 3.50
N ILE A 38 22.62 27.08 4.53
CA ILE A 38 22.75 25.62 4.71
C ILE A 38 22.12 24.85 3.53
N GLU A 39 20.97 25.30 3.04
CA GLU A 39 20.32 24.68 1.90
C GLU A 39 21.12 24.81 0.60
N SER A 40 21.80 25.95 0.41
CA SER A 40 22.62 26.17 -0.77
C SER A 40 23.96 25.43 -0.73
N THR A 41 24.58 25.33 0.44
CA THR A 41 25.89 24.67 0.62
C THR A 41 25.79 23.17 0.75
N GLY A 42 24.61 22.66 1.17
CA GLY A 42 24.37 21.23 1.42
C GLY A 42 25.06 20.67 2.68
N SER A 43 25.81 21.49 3.44
CA SER A 43 26.45 21.12 4.71
C SER A 43 26.06 22.10 5.81
N ALA A 44 25.39 21.57 6.83
CA ALA A 44 24.98 22.38 7.96
C ALA A 44 26.15 22.77 8.87
N VAL A 45 27.09 21.86 9.07
CA VAL A 45 28.21 22.07 9.99
C VAL A 45 29.18 23.12 9.46
N SER A 46 29.43 23.20 8.15
CA SER A 46 30.29 24.21 7.56
C SER A 46 29.78 25.63 7.83
N VAL A 47 28.48 25.82 7.65
CA VAL A 47 27.81 27.11 7.87
C VAL A 47 27.72 27.44 9.35
N LEU A 48 27.30 26.50 10.20
CA LEU A 48 27.24 26.73 11.64
C LEU A 48 28.59 27.07 12.27
N ARG A 49 29.71 26.57 11.74
CA ARG A 49 31.06 26.92 12.17
C ARG A 49 31.40 28.38 11.82
N GLN A 50 30.97 28.90 10.69
CA GLN A 50 31.18 30.29 10.31
C GLN A 50 30.36 31.27 11.16
N TYR A 51 29.18 30.84 11.60
CA TYR A 51 28.33 31.64 12.50
C TYR A 51 28.84 31.66 13.96
N ARG A 52 29.82 30.82 14.29
CA ARG A 52 30.49 30.85 15.59
C ARG A 52 31.41 32.05 15.62
N THR A 53 31.01 33.13 16.29
CA THR A 53 31.86 34.33 16.51
C THR A 53 33.08 33.98 17.36
N ASP A 54 34.22 34.63 17.09
CA ASP A 54 35.50 34.48 17.80
C ASP A 54 35.36 34.74 19.30
N GLY A 55 35.10 33.74 20.04
CA GLY A 55 34.96 33.71 21.49
C GLY A 55 34.51 32.35 21.95
N ASP A 56 34.93 31.92 23.12
CA ASP A 56 34.66 30.60 23.71
C ASP A 56 33.17 30.32 23.99
N GLN A 57 32.27 31.19 23.52
CA GLN A 57 30.82 31.05 23.62
C GLN A 57 30.28 30.25 22.43
N GLY A 58 29.58 29.17 22.73
CA GLY A 58 28.90 28.37 21.72
C GLY A 58 27.78 29.13 21.00
N LEU A 59 27.19 28.53 19.98
CA LEU A 59 26.01 29.08 19.29
C LEU A 59 24.79 29.15 20.27
N PRO A 60 23.93 30.16 20.09
CA PRO A 60 22.66 30.21 20.84
C PRO A 60 21.88 28.90 20.72
N ARG A 61 21.48 28.36 21.87
CA ARG A 61 20.79 27.06 21.92
C ARG A 61 19.53 27.03 21.06
N ASP A 62 18.76 28.13 21.10
CA ASP A 62 17.50 28.25 20.36
C ASP A 62 17.72 28.24 18.83
N LEU A 63 18.82 28.83 18.38
CA LEU A 63 19.20 28.79 16.96
C LEU A 63 19.47 27.35 16.49
N VAL A 64 20.22 26.59 17.28
CA VAL A 64 20.57 25.20 16.95
C VAL A 64 19.33 24.30 16.99
N LEU A 65 18.52 24.41 18.06
CA LEU A 65 17.28 23.64 18.21
C LEU A 65 16.28 23.99 17.11
N GLY A 66 16.10 25.28 16.80
CA GLY A 66 15.22 25.73 15.72
C GLY A 66 15.65 25.18 14.36
N THR A 67 16.97 25.10 14.12
CA THR A 67 17.52 24.51 12.89
C THR A 67 17.28 23.01 12.82
N LEU A 68 17.51 22.28 13.90
CA LEU A 68 17.25 20.83 13.99
C LEU A 68 15.78 20.51 13.77
N VAL A 69 14.87 21.22 14.46
CA VAL A 69 13.42 21.05 14.32
C VAL A 69 12.97 21.30 12.87
N ARG A 70 13.51 22.38 12.27
CA ARG A 70 13.16 22.70 10.88
C ARG A 70 13.62 21.63 9.89
N PHE A 71 14.85 21.12 10.01
CA PHE A 71 15.33 20.05 9.13
C PHE A 71 14.61 18.72 9.38
N LYS A 72 14.20 18.45 10.62
CA LYS A 72 13.31 17.32 10.93
C LYS A 72 11.97 17.44 10.19
N GLN A 73 11.32 18.64 10.25
CA GLN A 73 10.07 18.91 9.51
C GLN A 73 10.23 18.79 7.99
N LEU A 74 11.38 19.22 7.45
CA LEU A 74 11.71 19.10 6.03
C LEU A 74 12.21 17.70 5.63
N LYS A 75 12.20 16.73 6.55
CA LYS A 75 12.69 15.36 6.34
C LYS A 75 14.15 15.29 5.83
N LYS A 76 14.96 16.34 6.06
CA LYS A 76 16.38 16.40 5.67
C LYS A 76 17.28 15.74 6.71
N TRP A 77 17.15 14.43 6.85
CA TRP A 77 17.78 13.65 7.92
C TRP A 77 19.32 13.63 7.87
N ASN A 78 19.92 13.78 6.69
CA ASN A 78 21.36 13.93 6.51
C ASN A 78 21.90 15.16 7.26
N LEU A 79 21.22 16.30 7.14
CA LEU A 79 21.63 17.54 7.84
C LEU A 79 21.40 17.41 9.35
N VAL A 80 20.31 16.76 9.76
CA VAL A 80 20.04 16.48 11.20
C VAL A 80 21.16 15.62 11.79
N SER A 81 21.55 14.53 11.14
CA SER A 81 22.63 13.67 11.63
C SER A 81 23.98 14.38 11.63
N GLU A 82 24.30 15.19 10.63
CA GLU A 82 25.52 15.98 10.54
C GLU A 82 25.63 16.98 11.70
N ILE A 83 24.57 17.73 11.99
CA ILE A 83 24.54 18.69 13.09
C ILE A 83 24.70 17.97 14.43
N LEU A 84 23.95 16.89 14.68
CA LEU A 84 24.00 16.17 15.96
C LEU A 84 25.35 15.50 16.19
N GLU A 85 25.96 14.89 15.16
CA GLU A 85 27.31 14.34 15.29
C GLU A 85 28.33 15.44 15.60
N TRP A 86 28.23 16.61 14.96
CA TRP A 86 29.09 17.73 15.27
C TRP A 86 28.90 18.25 16.70
N LEU A 87 27.64 18.40 17.15
CA LEU A 87 27.30 18.87 18.50
C LEU A 87 27.84 17.95 19.59
N ARG A 88 27.89 16.66 19.32
CA ARG A 88 28.38 15.64 20.26
C ARG A 88 29.82 15.84 20.69
N TYR A 89 30.63 16.50 19.88
CA TYR A 89 32.02 16.82 20.16
C TYR A 89 32.25 18.25 20.65
N GLN A 90 31.18 18.99 20.91
CA GLN A 90 31.28 20.38 21.38
C GLN A 90 31.17 20.46 22.90
N ASN A 91 32.18 21.06 23.56
CA ASN A 91 32.20 21.20 25.03
C ASN A 91 31.11 22.15 25.57
N TRP A 92 30.56 23.02 24.73
CA TRP A 92 29.52 23.99 25.11
C TRP A 92 28.10 23.45 24.94
N TRP A 93 27.93 22.25 24.32
CA TRP A 93 26.64 21.61 24.14
C TRP A 93 26.48 20.44 25.09
N ASN A 94 25.50 20.53 25.97
CA ASN A 94 25.13 19.40 26.81
C ASN A 94 24.29 18.42 25.99
N PHE A 95 24.93 17.36 25.49
CA PHE A 95 24.28 16.36 24.65
C PHE A 95 23.33 15.51 25.49
N SER A 96 22.03 15.72 25.31
CA SER A 96 20.94 15.10 26.08
C SER A 96 20.49 13.76 25.50
N GLU A 97 19.70 13.00 26.24
CA GLU A 97 19.07 11.76 25.75
C GLU A 97 18.21 12.02 24.50
N MET A 98 17.55 13.17 24.41
CA MET A 98 16.76 13.58 23.24
C MET A 98 17.62 13.77 22.01
N ASP A 99 18.84 14.25 22.16
CA ASP A 99 19.78 14.40 21.04
C ASP A 99 20.23 13.01 20.54
N PHE A 100 20.46 12.06 21.46
CA PHE A 100 20.74 10.67 21.10
C PHE A 100 19.56 10.01 20.39
N LEU A 101 18.35 10.21 20.88
CA LEU A 101 17.13 9.71 20.24
C LEU A 101 16.95 10.27 18.82
N MET A 102 17.13 11.57 18.67
CA MET A 102 17.03 12.24 17.36
C MET A 102 18.12 11.73 16.40
N LEU A 103 19.32 11.46 16.90
CA LEU A 103 20.42 10.90 16.10
C LEU A 103 20.15 9.45 15.67
N ILE A 104 19.62 8.61 16.57
CA ILE A 104 19.19 7.24 16.24
C ILE A 104 18.11 7.27 15.18
N THR A 105 17.11 8.17 15.34
CA THR A 105 16.03 8.34 14.36
C THR A 105 16.56 8.81 13.01
N ALA A 106 17.47 9.79 12.99
CA ALA A 106 18.06 10.30 11.76
C ALA A 106 18.84 9.22 11.00
N TYR A 107 19.67 8.46 11.72
CA TYR A 107 20.40 7.33 11.12
C TYR A 107 19.47 6.23 10.61
N GLY A 108 18.38 5.93 11.34
CA GLY A 108 17.35 4.99 10.89
C GLY A 108 16.69 5.42 9.59
N LYS A 109 16.30 6.69 9.48
CA LYS A 109 15.72 7.24 8.25
C LYS A 109 16.69 7.29 7.06
N LEU A 110 18.00 7.34 7.33
CA LEU A 110 19.07 7.28 6.33
C LEU A 110 19.51 5.84 5.98
N GLY A 111 18.93 4.82 6.62
CA GLY A 111 19.36 3.44 6.44
C GLY A 111 20.75 3.11 7.05
N ASN A 112 21.32 4.04 7.82
CA ASN A 112 22.63 3.83 8.49
C ASN A 112 22.45 3.13 9.85
N PHE A 113 22.02 1.87 9.80
CA PHE A 113 21.71 1.09 11.00
C PHE A 113 22.91 0.88 11.93
N ASN A 114 24.09 0.70 11.35
CA ASN A 114 25.34 0.56 12.12
C ASN A 114 25.67 1.85 12.89
N GLY A 115 25.35 3.00 12.32
CA GLY A 115 25.45 4.30 13.00
C GLY A 115 24.50 4.39 14.19
N ALA A 116 23.24 4.04 13.99
CA ALA A 116 22.23 4.04 15.04
C ALA A 116 22.57 3.11 16.21
N GLU A 117 23.08 1.92 15.92
CA GLU A 117 23.48 0.94 16.93
C GLU A 117 24.72 1.39 17.72
N ARG A 118 25.71 2.00 17.05
CA ARG A 118 26.85 2.64 17.71
C ARG A 118 26.40 3.73 18.69
N VAL A 119 25.45 4.56 18.30
CA VAL A 119 24.90 5.63 19.16
C VAL A 119 24.24 5.03 20.40
N LEU A 120 23.44 3.96 20.26
CA LEU A 120 22.85 3.25 21.40
C LEU A 120 23.92 2.66 22.33
N SER A 121 24.98 2.07 21.76
CA SER A 121 26.10 1.50 22.53
C SER A 121 26.88 2.58 23.30
N VAL A 122 27.03 3.77 22.72
CA VAL A 122 27.68 4.90 23.40
C VAL A 122 26.83 5.40 24.57
N LEU A 123 25.52 5.54 24.37
CA LEU A 123 24.59 5.90 25.43
C LEU A 123 24.72 4.94 26.64
N SER A 124 24.79 3.64 26.37
CA SER A 124 25.00 2.63 27.41
C SER A 124 26.34 2.78 28.15
N LYS A 125 27.41 3.17 27.43
CA LYS A 125 28.75 3.34 28.03
C LYS A 125 28.91 4.62 28.85
N MET A 126 28.09 5.63 28.58
CA MET A 126 28.09 6.90 29.34
C MET A 126 27.39 6.80 30.70
N GLY A 127 26.97 5.59 31.11
CA GLY A 127 26.25 5.38 32.35
C GLY A 127 24.77 5.72 32.34
N SER A 128 24.27 6.18 31.19
CA SER A 128 22.84 6.35 30.95
C SER A 128 22.29 5.06 30.37
N SER A 129 21.43 4.36 31.09
CA SER A 129 20.74 3.20 30.55
C SER A 129 19.85 3.64 29.39
N PRO A 130 20.00 3.06 28.18
CA PRO A 130 19.09 3.38 27.08
C PRO A 130 17.64 3.16 27.53
N ASN A 131 16.80 4.17 27.35
CA ASN A 131 15.40 4.11 27.73
C ASN A 131 14.56 3.36 26.69
N VAL A 132 13.28 3.13 27.03
CA VAL A 132 12.29 2.46 26.15
C VAL A 132 12.25 3.10 24.78
N ILE A 133 12.30 4.44 24.70
CA ILE A 133 12.16 5.19 23.44
C ILE A 133 13.36 4.93 22.53
N SER A 134 14.59 4.89 23.06
CA SER A 134 15.81 4.63 22.30
C SER A 134 15.81 3.23 21.64
N TYR A 135 15.41 2.21 22.43
CA TYR A 135 15.25 0.85 21.90
C TYR A 135 14.15 0.79 20.83
N THR A 136 13.01 1.41 21.10
CA THR A 136 11.85 1.43 20.19
C THR A 136 12.18 2.13 18.87
N ALA A 137 12.87 3.28 18.92
CA ALA A 137 13.30 4.01 17.71
C ALA A 137 14.30 3.20 16.86
N LEU A 138 15.20 2.44 17.50
CA LEU A 138 16.13 1.57 16.78
C LEU A 138 15.40 0.39 16.13
N MET A 139 14.47 -0.25 16.85
CA MET A 139 13.65 -1.33 16.28
C MET A 139 12.80 -0.86 15.10
N GLU A 140 12.15 0.30 15.23
CA GLU A 140 11.39 0.90 14.14
C GLU A 140 12.28 1.17 12.92
N SER A 141 13.49 1.66 13.15
CA SER A 141 14.45 1.91 12.07
C SER A 141 14.83 0.63 11.33
N TYR A 142 15.09 -0.45 12.06
CA TYR A 142 15.36 -1.77 11.46
C TYR A 142 14.14 -2.33 10.72
N GLY A 143 12.94 -2.21 11.31
CA GLY A 143 11.68 -2.64 10.70
C GLY A 143 11.44 -1.98 9.34
N ARG A 144 11.53 -0.64 9.29
CA ARG A 144 11.41 0.11 8.03
C ARG A 144 12.47 -0.25 6.99
N GLY A 145 13.63 -0.69 7.42
CA GLY A 145 14.70 -1.16 6.55
C GLY A 145 14.61 -2.64 6.17
N GLY A 146 13.51 -3.31 6.47
CA GLY A 146 13.31 -4.74 6.18
C GLY A 146 14.23 -5.69 6.96
N LYS A 147 14.95 -5.18 7.97
CA LYS A 147 15.92 -5.97 8.77
C LYS A 147 15.26 -6.58 10.02
N CYS A 148 14.27 -7.42 9.81
CA CYS A 148 13.45 -8.01 10.88
C CYS A 148 14.26 -8.78 11.92
N ASN A 149 15.30 -9.51 11.52
CA ASN A 149 16.17 -10.26 12.44
C ASN A 149 16.92 -9.34 13.40
N ASN A 150 17.36 -8.17 12.93
CA ASN A 150 18.04 -7.18 13.76
C ASN A 150 17.06 -6.54 14.75
N ALA A 151 15.85 -6.20 14.28
CA ALA A 151 14.80 -5.67 15.15
C ALA A 151 14.44 -6.67 16.27
N GLU A 152 14.32 -7.95 15.94
CA GLU A 152 14.12 -9.03 16.90
C GLU A 152 15.26 -9.13 17.92
N ALA A 153 16.51 -9.09 17.47
CA ALA A 153 17.68 -9.14 18.38
C ALA A 153 17.68 -7.96 19.37
N ILE A 154 17.30 -6.75 18.90
CA ILE A 154 17.17 -5.58 19.78
C ILE A 154 16.00 -5.75 20.76
N PHE A 155 14.86 -6.30 20.31
CA PHE A 155 13.72 -6.58 21.18
C PHE A 155 14.07 -7.60 22.28
N ARG A 156 14.70 -8.71 21.91
CA ARG A 156 15.18 -9.72 22.88
C ARG A 156 16.19 -9.14 23.87
N ARG A 157 17.10 -8.28 23.39
CA ARG A 157 18.05 -7.57 24.25
C ARG A 157 17.33 -6.65 25.23
N MET A 158 16.30 -5.95 24.78
CA MET A 158 15.48 -5.10 25.64
C MET A 158 14.78 -5.92 26.73
N GLN A 159 14.21 -7.08 26.38
CA GLN A 159 13.56 -7.97 27.36
C GLN A 159 14.53 -8.60 28.36
N SER A 160 15.77 -8.90 27.97
CA SER A 160 16.73 -9.60 28.83
C SER A 160 17.50 -8.68 29.81
N SER A 161 17.81 -7.47 29.39
CA SER A 161 18.71 -6.56 30.14
C SER A 161 18.39 -5.08 29.98
N GLY A 162 17.31 -4.76 29.30
CA GLY A 162 16.84 -3.39 29.08
C GLY A 162 15.66 -3.01 29.97
N PRO A 163 15.05 -1.86 29.67
CA PRO A 163 13.80 -1.45 30.29
C PRO A 163 12.64 -2.32 29.79
N GLU A 164 11.55 -2.40 30.58
CA GLU A 164 10.35 -3.13 30.18
C GLU A 164 9.75 -2.55 28.88
N PRO A 165 9.40 -3.40 27.89
CA PRO A 165 8.78 -2.95 26.66
C PRO A 165 7.43 -2.26 26.90
N SER A 166 7.20 -1.14 26.23
CA SER A 166 5.91 -0.43 26.26
C SER A 166 4.93 -1.00 25.23
N ALA A 167 3.66 -0.57 25.30
CA ALA A 167 2.66 -0.93 24.28
C ALA A 167 3.11 -0.52 22.85
N VAL A 168 3.75 0.65 22.70
CA VAL A 168 4.32 1.12 21.42
C VAL A 168 5.44 0.20 20.95
N THR A 169 6.27 -0.29 21.87
CA THR A 169 7.33 -1.26 21.54
C THR A 169 6.76 -2.53 20.95
N TYR A 170 5.71 -3.08 21.58
CA TYR A 170 5.01 -4.27 21.08
C TYR A 170 4.31 -4.02 19.73
N GLN A 171 3.70 -2.85 19.52
CA GLN A 171 3.12 -2.49 18.23
C GLN A 171 4.17 -2.49 17.12
N ILE A 172 5.33 -1.88 17.36
CA ILE A 172 6.41 -1.79 16.37
C ILE A 172 7.00 -3.16 16.05
N ILE A 173 7.25 -3.99 17.06
CA ILE A 173 7.83 -5.32 16.80
C ILE A 173 6.83 -6.25 16.09
N LEU A 174 5.54 -6.22 16.46
CA LEU A 174 4.49 -6.95 15.77
C LEU A 174 4.37 -6.50 14.31
N LYS A 175 4.33 -5.17 14.06
CA LYS A 175 4.33 -4.62 12.71
C LYS A 175 5.53 -5.13 11.92
N THR A 176 6.72 -5.05 12.49
CA THR A 176 7.96 -5.51 11.84
C THR A 176 7.92 -6.99 11.48
N PHE A 177 7.39 -7.84 12.36
CA PHE A 177 7.26 -9.28 12.09
C PHE A 177 6.23 -9.57 10.99
N VAL A 178 5.10 -8.86 11.00
CA VAL A 178 4.05 -9.00 9.98
C VAL A 178 4.54 -8.56 8.60
N GLU A 179 5.22 -7.41 8.51
CA GLU A 179 5.82 -6.92 7.26
C GLU A 179 6.93 -7.86 6.76
N GLY A 180 7.73 -8.40 7.68
CA GLY A 180 8.81 -9.33 7.38
C GLY A 180 8.39 -10.80 7.20
N ASN A 181 7.09 -11.10 7.14
CA ASN A 181 6.53 -12.46 7.01
C ASN A 181 6.97 -13.44 8.14
N LYS A 182 7.37 -12.90 9.29
CA LYS A 182 7.71 -13.69 10.49
C LYS A 182 6.46 -13.96 11.34
N PHE A 183 5.57 -14.77 10.81
CA PHE A 183 4.24 -14.97 11.37
C PHE A 183 4.26 -15.72 12.72
N LYS A 184 5.17 -16.68 12.88
CA LYS A 184 5.30 -17.44 14.12
C LYS A 184 5.77 -16.57 15.28
N GLU A 185 6.78 -15.74 15.04
CA GLU A 185 7.32 -14.82 16.03
C GLU A 185 6.28 -13.75 16.43
N ALA A 186 5.45 -13.31 15.47
CA ALA A 186 4.33 -12.41 15.76
C ALA A 186 3.26 -13.09 16.62
N GLU A 187 2.92 -14.36 16.35
CA GLU A 187 2.01 -15.16 17.17
C GLU A 187 2.53 -15.28 18.61
N GLU A 188 3.78 -15.67 18.81
CA GLU A 188 4.40 -15.83 20.13
C GLU A 188 4.35 -14.54 20.96
N VAL A 189 4.68 -13.41 20.33
CA VAL A 189 4.62 -12.10 21.00
C VAL A 189 3.18 -11.72 21.36
N PHE A 190 2.23 -11.97 20.47
CA PHE A 190 0.83 -11.65 20.71
C PHE A 190 0.20 -12.55 21.79
N GLU A 191 0.51 -13.85 21.79
CA GLU A 191 0.07 -14.81 22.81
C GLU A 191 0.64 -14.43 24.18
N THR A 192 1.92 -14.01 24.25
CA THR A 192 2.53 -13.49 25.48
C THR A 192 1.76 -12.30 26.06
N LEU A 193 1.25 -11.40 25.18
CA LEU A 193 0.43 -10.25 25.59
C LEU A 193 -1.00 -10.63 26.00
N LEU A 194 -1.53 -11.75 25.48
CA LEU A 194 -2.85 -12.25 25.87
C LEU A 194 -2.86 -12.94 27.24
N ASP A 195 -1.71 -13.46 27.66
CA ASP A 195 -1.58 -14.12 28.97
C ASP A 195 -1.35 -13.08 30.07
N GLU A 196 -2.40 -12.81 30.85
CA GLU A 196 -2.40 -11.86 31.96
C GLU A 196 -1.41 -12.24 33.08
N LYS A 197 -0.93 -13.50 33.11
CA LYS A 197 0.09 -13.95 34.08
C LYS A 197 1.50 -13.57 33.67
N ILE A 198 1.73 -13.43 32.36
CA ILE A 198 3.06 -13.17 31.79
C ILE A 198 3.23 -11.67 31.54
N SER A 199 2.21 -10.99 31.04
CA SER A 199 2.27 -9.57 30.69
C SER A 199 1.22 -8.75 31.41
N PRO A 200 1.58 -7.65 32.08
CA PRO A 200 0.63 -6.69 32.63
C PRO A 200 -0.02 -5.84 31.52
N LEU A 201 0.58 -5.80 30.33
CA LEU A 201 0.09 -5.06 29.19
C LEU A 201 -0.91 -5.89 28.39
N LYS A 202 -2.07 -5.29 28.09
CA LYS A 202 -3.08 -5.92 27.23
C LYS A 202 -2.90 -5.44 25.79
N PRO A 203 -3.12 -6.32 24.82
CA PRO A 203 -3.12 -5.92 23.41
C PRO A 203 -4.17 -4.85 23.14
N ASP A 204 -3.80 -3.83 22.44
CA ASP A 204 -4.71 -2.78 22.00
C ASP A 204 -5.35 -3.10 20.64
N GLN A 205 -6.26 -2.25 20.20
CA GLN A 205 -6.99 -2.40 18.94
C GLN A 205 -6.04 -2.50 17.73
N LYS A 206 -4.94 -1.72 17.71
CA LYS A 206 -3.97 -1.74 16.61
C LYS A 206 -3.24 -3.09 16.51
N MET A 207 -2.89 -3.69 17.66
CA MET A 207 -2.24 -5.01 17.70
C MET A 207 -3.19 -6.11 17.18
N TYR A 208 -4.47 -6.06 17.57
CA TYR A 208 -5.48 -6.97 17.03
C TYR A 208 -5.62 -6.81 15.52
N HIS A 209 -5.67 -5.58 14.99
CA HIS A 209 -5.72 -5.34 13.54
C HIS A 209 -4.51 -5.91 12.83
N MET A 210 -3.31 -5.72 13.38
CA MET A 210 -2.09 -6.29 12.79
C MET A 210 -2.13 -7.81 12.74
N MET A 211 -2.65 -8.47 13.78
CA MET A 211 -2.77 -9.93 13.81
C MET A 211 -3.83 -10.44 12.82
N ILE A 212 -4.96 -9.75 12.71
CA ILE A 212 -5.98 -10.07 11.70
C ILE A 212 -5.40 -9.93 10.29
N TYR A 213 -4.68 -8.83 10.02
CA TYR A 213 -4.00 -8.61 8.73
C TYR A 213 -2.92 -9.67 8.45
N MET A 214 -2.13 -10.04 9.47
CA MET A 214 -1.13 -11.10 9.36
C MET A 214 -1.77 -12.44 8.96
N TYR A 215 -2.84 -12.85 9.63
CA TYR A 215 -3.53 -14.09 9.29
C TYR A 215 -4.16 -14.05 7.89
N LYS A 216 -4.63 -12.86 7.45
CA LYS A 216 -5.02 -12.64 6.07
C LYS A 216 -3.87 -12.97 5.11
N LYS A 217 -2.72 -12.32 5.32
CA LYS A 217 -1.53 -12.51 4.49
C LYS A 217 -1.03 -13.97 4.50
N ALA A 218 -1.25 -14.69 5.61
CA ALA A 218 -0.92 -16.11 5.74
C ALA A 218 -2.00 -17.06 5.20
N GLY A 219 -3.13 -16.55 4.68
CA GLY A 219 -4.25 -17.36 4.21
C GLY A 219 -5.00 -18.14 5.31
N ASN A 220 -4.79 -17.78 6.59
CA ASN A 220 -5.38 -18.49 7.73
C ASN A 220 -6.61 -17.74 8.28
N TYR A 221 -7.71 -17.84 7.57
CA TYR A 221 -8.95 -17.10 7.88
C TYR A 221 -9.59 -17.53 9.21
N ASP A 222 -9.47 -18.79 9.60
CA ASP A 222 -10.03 -19.29 10.87
C ASP A 222 -9.36 -18.65 12.08
N LYS A 223 -8.04 -18.48 12.04
CA LYS A 223 -7.31 -17.77 13.09
C LYS A 223 -7.67 -16.27 13.12
N ALA A 224 -7.84 -15.64 11.95
CA ALA A 224 -8.29 -14.25 11.87
C ALA A 224 -9.67 -14.05 12.52
N ARG A 225 -10.64 -14.94 12.24
CA ARG A 225 -11.97 -14.92 12.87
C ARG A 225 -11.90 -15.15 14.39
N LYS A 226 -11.04 -16.06 14.86
CA LYS A 226 -10.84 -16.30 16.30
C LYS A 226 -10.27 -15.05 17.01
N VAL A 227 -9.27 -14.40 16.41
CA VAL A 227 -8.70 -13.15 16.96
C VAL A 227 -9.76 -12.05 16.98
N PHE A 228 -10.55 -11.90 15.92
CA PHE A 228 -11.66 -10.96 15.88
C PHE A 228 -12.70 -11.22 16.99
N ALA A 229 -13.12 -12.47 17.16
CA ALA A 229 -14.06 -12.84 18.21
C ALA A 229 -13.49 -12.56 19.62
N SER A 230 -12.17 -12.78 19.82
CA SER A 230 -11.52 -12.56 21.10
C SER A 230 -11.47 -11.07 21.52
N MET A 231 -11.51 -10.12 20.55
CA MET A 231 -11.56 -8.69 20.85
C MET A 231 -12.75 -8.34 21.75
N ALA A 232 -13.94 -8.79 21.38
CA ALA A 232 -15.15 -8.53 22.16
C ALA A 232 -15.06 -9.14 23.57
N GLY A 233 -14.55 -10.37 23.69
CA GLY A 233 -14.36 -11.06 24.96
C GLY A 233 -13.33 -10.39 25.89
N LYS A 234 -12.37 -9.67 25.35
CA LYS A 234 -11.33 -8.94 26.09
C LYS A 234 -11.69 -7.45 26.29
N GLY A 235 -12.88 -7.01 25.88
CA GLY A 235 -13.34 -5.61 26.02
C GLY A 235 -12.64 -4.61 25.11
N VAL A 236 -11.98 -5.10 24.04
CA VAL A 236 -11.37 -4.22 23.04
C VAL A 236 -12.42 -3.82 22.01
N PRO A 237 -12.68 -2.52 21.79
CA PRO A 237 -13.71 -2.08 20.86
C PRO A 237 -13.38 -2.47 19.43
N GLN A 238 -14.35 -3.03 18.74
CA GLN A 238 -14.28 -3.27 17.31
C GLN A 238 -14.52 -1.96 16.56
N SER A 239 -13.89 -1.78 15.40
CA SER A 239 -14.02 -0.58 14.59
C SER A 239 -14.37 -0.93 13.14
N THR A 240 -14.74 0.08 12.36
CA THR A 240 -14.96 -0.04 10.91
C THR A 240 -13.78 -0.73 10.23
N VAL A 241 -12.53 -0.35 10.60
CA VAL A 241 -11.31 -0.99 10.04
C VAL A 241 -11.24 -2.48 10.34
N THR A 242 -11.66 -2.91 11.55
CA THR A 242 -11.66 -4.32 11.95
C THR A 242 -12.63 -5.13 11.09
N TYR A 243 -13.86 -4.62 10.91
CA TYR A 243 -14.87 -5.27 10.07
C TYR A 243 -14.47 -5.30 8.59
N ASN A 244 -13.93 -4.18 8.07
CA ASN A 244 -13.42 -4.11 6.70
C ASN A 244 -12.29 -5.11 6.45
N SER A 245 -11.37 -5.24 7.41
CA SER A 245 -10.32 -6.25 7.32
C SER A 245 -10.91 -7.65 7.22
N LEU A 246 -11.91 -7.98 8.04
CA LEU A 246 -12.53 -9.29 8.02
C LEU A 246 -13.31 -9.53 6.71
N MET A 247 -14.12 -8.56 6.26
CA MET A 247 -14.85 -8.64 5.00
C MET A 247 -13.94 -8.83 3.79
N SER A 248 -12.74 -8.23 3.83
CA SER A 248 -11.77 -8.29 2.72
C SER A 248 -11.14 -9.67 2.51
N PHE A 249 -11.29 -10.61 3.45
CA PHE A 249 -10.79 -11.98 3.34
C PHE A 249 -11.78 -12.94 2.71
N GLU A 250 -13.07 -12.63 2.91
CA GLU A 250 -14.13 -13.53 2.54
C GLU A 250 -14.34 -13.47 1.04
N THR A 251 -14.28 -14.62 0.41
CA THR A 251 -14.63 -14.79 -1.01
C THR A 251 -16.13 -15.00 -1.19
N ASN A 252 -16.78 -15.61 -0.19
CA ASN A 252 -18.22 -15.90 -0.23
C ASN A 252 -19.03 -14.65 0.16
N TYR A 253 -19.83 -14.15 -0.78
CA TYR A 253 -20.70 -12.98 -0.55
C TYR A 253 -21.63 -13.12 0.66
N LYS A 254 -22.11 -14.33 0.98
CA LYS A 254 -22.99 -14.58 2.14
C LYS A 254 -22.27 -14.30 3.45
N GLU A 255 -21.00 -14.67 3.55
CA GLU A 255 -20.21 -14.39 4.76
C GLU A 255 -19.87 -12.90 4.84
N VAL A 256 -19.54 -12.25 3.73
CA VAL A 256 -19.34 -10.78 3.69
C VAL A 256 -20.59 -10.05 4.15
N SER A 257 -21.77 -10.43 3.65
CA SER A 257 -23.06 -9.85 4.06
C SER A 257 -23.33 -10.06 5.56
N LYS A 258 -23.08 -11.26 6.11
CA LYS A 258 -23.23 -11.52 7.55
C LYS A 258 -22.32 -10.62 8.41
N ILE A 259 -21.07 -10.43 7.98
CA ILE A 259 -20.12 -9.57 8.69
C ILE A 259 -20.59 -8.10 8.62
N TYR A 260 -21.09 -7.67 7.48
CA TYR A 260 -21.68 -6.36 7.31
C TYR A 260 -22.89 -6.12 8.21
N ASP A 261 -23.83 -7.09 8.24
CA ASP A 261 -25.00 -7.04 9.12
C ASP A 261 -24.58 -7.00 10.60
N GLN A 262 -23.54 -7.75 10.97
CA GLN A 262 -23.01 -7.73 12.33
C GLN A 262 -22.41 -6.35 12.68
N MET A 263 -21.72 -5.72 11.74
CA MET A 263 -21.20 -4.36 11.89
C MET A 263 -22.32 -3.36 12.19
N GLN A 264 -23.40 -3.39 11.40
CA GLN A 264 -24.56 -2.51 11.61
C GLN A 264 -25.25 -2.78 12.96
N ARG A 265 -25.46 -4.07 13.32
CA ARG A 265 -26.04 -4.46 14.62
C ARG A 265 -25.19 -4.02 15.81
N SER A 266 -23.87 -3.93 15.64
CA SER A 266 -22.95 -3.43 16.65
C SER A 266 -22.94 -1.88 16.74
N GLY A 267 -23.77 -1.19 15.95
CA GLY A 267 -23.85 0.27 15.91
C GLY A 267 -22.67 0.95 15.23
N ILE A 268 -21.82 0.18 14.53
CA ILE A 268 -20.65 0.71 13.82
C ILE A 268 -21.08 1.10 12.42
N GLN A 269 -20.89 2.39 12.11
CA GLN A 269 -21.28 2.93 10.81
C GLN A 269 -20.34 2.44 9.70
N PRO A 270 -20.89 1.89 8.60
CA PRO A 270 -20.12 1.55 7.42
C PRO A 270 -19.49 2.79 6.77
N ASP A 271 -18.28 2.65 6.28
CA ASP A 271 -17.59 3.66 5.48
C ASP A 271 -17.57 3.28 3.99
N VAL A 272 -16.93 4.12 3.18
CA VAL A 272 -16.78 3.88 1.73
C VAL A 272 -16.14 2.52 1.44
N VAL A 273 -15.20 2.08 2.29
CA VAL A 273 -14.51 0.80 2.11
C VAL A 273 -15.43 -0.37 2.42
N SER A 274 -16.27 -0.28 3.48
CA SER A 274 -17.27 -1.28 3.82
C SER A 274 -18.24 -1.54 2.68
N TYR A 275 -18.80 -0.47 2.13
CA TYR A 275 -19.70 -0.55 0.99
C TYR A 275 -19.02 -1.13 -0.26
N ALA A 276 -17.78 -0.67 -0.55
CA ALA A 276 -17.02 -1.15 -1.69
C ALA A 276 -16.70 -2.66 -1.61
N LEU A 277 -16.37 -3.18 -0.42
CA LEU A 277 -16.14 -4.61 -0.20
C LEU A 277 -17.41 -5.43 -0.40
N LEU A 278 -18.55 -4.95 0.09
CA LEU A 278 -19.82 -5.64 -0.08
C LEU A 278 -20.27 -5.64 -1.54
N ILE A 279 -20.16 -4.49 -2.24
CA ILE A 279 -20.42 -4.39 -3.69
C ILE A 279 -19.53 -5.35 -4.47
N LYS A 280 -18.22 -5.40 -4.14
CA LYS A 280 -17.28 -6.32 -4.78
C LYS A 280 -17.67 -7.77 -4.59
N ALA A 281 -18.10 -8.14 -3.38
CA ALA A 281 -18.52 -9.51 -3.07
C ALA A 281 -19.77 -9.92 -3.85
N TYR A 282 -20.79 -9.05 -3.93
CA TYR A 282 -21.98 -9.29 -4.73
C TYR A 282 -21.67 -9.34 -6.23
N GLY A 283 -20.80 -8.42 -6.73
CA GLY A 283 -20.40 -8.41 -8.14
C GLY A 283 -19.70 -9.70 -8.56
N ARG A 284 -18.78 -10.23 -7.74
CA ARG A 284 -18.12 -11.52 -8.00
C ARG A 284 -19.11 -12.70 -8.03
N ALA A 285 -20.16 -12.62 -7.20
CA ALA A 285 -21.22 -13.63 -7.16
C ALA A 285 -22.28 -13.44 -8.25
N ARG A 286 -22.08 -12.52 -9.21
CA ARG A 286 -23.04 -12.15 -10.27
C ARG A 286 -24.41 -11.79 -9.71
N ARG A 287 -24.42 -11.06 -8.56
CA ARG A 287 -25.62 -10.55 -7.88
C ARG A 287 -25.69 -9.03 -8.01
N GLU A 288 -25.99 -8.58 -9.20
CA GLU A 288 -25.86 -7.20 -9.63
C GLU A 288 -26.92 -6.29 -9.01
N GLU A 289 -28.13 -6.82 -8.81
CA GLU A 289 -29.22 -6.08 -8.19
C GLU A 289 -28.89 -5.73 -6.75
N GLU A 290 -28.31 -6.68 -6.02
CA GLU A 290 -27.86 -6.46 -4.65
C GLU A 290 -26.67 -5.52 -4.60
N ALA A 291 -25.72 -5.64 -5.55
CA ALA A 291 -24.61 -4.69 -5.63
C ALA A 291 -25.09 -3.25 -5.86
N LEU A 292 -26.11 -3.07 -6.74
CA LEU A 292 -26.72 -1.78 -6.98
C LEU A 292 -27.47 -1.24 -5.74
N SER A 293 -28.26 -2.13 -5.08
CA SER A 293 -28.98 -1.77 -3.86
C SER A 293 -28.03 -1.31 -2.74
N VAL A 294 -26.88 -1.95 -2.57
CA VAL A 294 -25.86 -1.52 -1.62
C VAL A 294 -25.25 -0.17 -1.98
N PHE A 295 -25.07 0.11 -3.28
CA PHE A 295 -24.59 1.42 -3.71
C PHE A 295 -25.63 2.52 -3.47
N GLU A 296 -26.91 2.25 -3.68
CA GLU A 296 -28.00 3.16 -3.34
C GLU A 296 -28.06 3.40 -1.83
N GLU A 297 -27.95 2.35 -1.02
CA GLU A 297 -27.84 2.45 0.45
C GLU A 297 -26.70 3.37 0.88
N MET A 298 -25.52 3.24 0.24
CA MET A 298 -24.37 4.11 0.49
C MET A 298 -24.70 5.59 0.23
N LEU A 299 -25.41 5.89 -0.88
CA LEU A 299 -25.80 7.24 -1.21
C LEU A 299 -26.84 7.80 -0.22
N ASP A 300 -27.83 6.99 0.16
CA ASP A 300 -28.87 7.33 1.13
C ASP A 300 -28.31 7.57 2.54
N ALA A 301 -27.28 6.81 2.92
CA ALA A 301 -26.53 7.04 4.14
C ALA A 301 -25.69 8.33 4.12
N GLY A 302 -25.65 9.06 3.00
CA GLY A 302 -24.88 10.28 2.84
C GLY A 302 -23.37 10.05 2.69
N VAL A 303 -22.95 8.80 2.51
CA VAL A 303 -21.54 8.44 2.31
C VAL A 303 -21.18 8.72 0.85
N ARG A 304 -20.31 9.70 0.61
CA ARG A 304 -19.92 10.07 -0.76
C ARG A 304 -19.01 9.00 -1.36
N PRO A 305 -19.33 8.46 -2.56
CA PRO A 305 -18.46 7.53 -3.25
C PRO A 305 -17.11 8.16 -3.54
N THR A 306 -16.05 7.39 -3.47
CA THR A 306 -14.74 7.76 -3.97
C THR A 306 -14.58 7.29 -5.42
N HIS A 307 -13.55 7.77 -6.12
CA HIS A 307 -13.17 7.26 -7.43
C HIS A 307 -12.99 5.73 -7.42
N LYS A 308 -12.33 5.20 -6.38
CA LYS A 308 -12.14 3.75 -6.19
C LYS A 308 -13.48 3.00 -6.03
N ALA A 309 -14.45 3.57 -5.30
CA ALA A 309 -15.78 2.95 -5.14
C ALA A 309 -16.53 2.87 -6.48
N TYR A 310 -16.44 3.90 -7.31
CA TYR A 310 -16.99 3.87 -8.66
C TYR A 310 -16.35 2.80 -9.54
N ASN A 311 -15.01 2.67 -9.50
CA ASN A 311 -14.30 1.64 -10.25
C ASN A 311 -14.68 0.22 -9.80
N ILE A 312 -14.85 -0.01 -8.49
CA ILE A 312 -15.30 -1.32 -7.94
C ILE A 312 -16.73 -1.64 -8.41
N LEU A 313 -17.64 -0.66 -8.42
CA LEU A 313 -18.99 -0.86 -8.92
C LEU A 313 -19.02 -1.11 -10.44
N LEU A 314 -18.20 -0.39 -11.19
CA LEU A 314 -18.01 -0.65 -12.62
C LEU A 314 -17.50 -2.06 -12.89
N ASP A 315 -16.54 -2.54 -12.07
CA ASP A 315 -15.98 -3.88 -12.17
C ASP A 315 -17.05 -4.95 -11.88
N ALA A 316 -17.88 -4.75 -10.86
CA ALA A 316 -18.98 -5.65 -10.54
C ALA A 316 -19.93 -5.84 -11.75
N PHE A 317 -20.33 -4.77 -12.41
CA PHE A 317 -21.17 -4.84 -13.61
C PHE A 317 -20.40 -5.37 -14.84
N ALA A 318 -19.10 -5.08 -14.93
CA ALA A 318 -18.27 -5.55 -16.02
C ALA A 318 -18.07 -7.08 -16.00
N ILE A 319 -17.87 -7.68 -14.82
CA ILE A 319 -17.75 -9.14 -14.66
C ILE A 319 -18.99 -9.84 -15.21
N SER A 320 -20.18 -9.31 -14.92
CA SER A 320 -21.45 -9.86 -15.36
C SER A 320 -21.87 -9.46 -16.80
N GLY A 321 -21.10 -8.61 -17.46
CA GLY A 321 -21.42 -8.13 -18.80
C GLY A 321 -22.61 -7.17 -18.88
N MET A 322 -23.00 -6.53 -17.77
CA MET A 322 -24.12 -5.60 -17.68
C MET A 322 -23.75 -4.20 -18.17
N VAL A 323 -23.66 -4.04 -19.48
CA VAL A 323 -23.13 -2.83 -20.14
C VAL A 323 -23.98 -1.57 -19.84
N GLU A 324 -25.30 -1.67 -19.78
CA GLU A 324 -26.17 -0.48 -19.57
C GLU A 324 -26.05 0.06 -18.14
N GLN A 325 -25.95 -0.82 -17.15
CA GLN A 325 -25.72 -0.46 -15.76
C GLN A 325 -24.32 0.17 -15.60
N ALA A 326 -23.30 -0.48 -16.17
CA ALA A 326 -21.94 0.06 -16.19
C ALA A 326 -21.89 1.46 -16.85
N LYS A 327 -22.58 1.68 -17.97
CA LYS A 327 -22.73 3.01 -18.61
C LYS A 327 -23.37 4.04 -17.67
N THR A 328 -24.37 3.62 -16.92
CA THR A 328 -25.07 4.50 -15.96
C THR A 328 -24.14 4.94 -14.84
N VAL A 329 -23.39 3.99 -14.27
CA VAL A 329 -22.38 4.27 -13.25
C VAL A 329 -21.27 5.17 -13.79
N PHE A 330 -20.75 4.88 -14.98
CA PHE A 330 -19.72 5.69 -15.64
C PHE A 330 -20.17 7.15 -15.91
N LYS A 331 -21.45 7.34 -16.26
CA LYS A 331 -22.05 8.68 -16.40
C LYS A 331 -22.19 9.37 -15.04
N SER A 332 -22.62 8.65 -14.00
CA SER A 332 -22.77 9.18 -12.64
C SER A 332 -21.42 9.64 -12.07
N MET A 333 -20.37 8.85 -12.27
CA MET A 333 -19.00 9.22 -11.92
C MET A 333 -18.60 10.58 -12.51
N ARG A 334 -18.86 10.81 -13.81
CA ARG A 334 -18.60 12.11 -14.45
C ARG A 334 -19.48 13.25 -13.90
N ARG A 335 -20.74 12.96 -13.62
CA ARG A 335 -21.68 13.94 -13.03
C ARG A 335 -21.20 14.41 -11.66
N ASP A 336 -20.66 13.49 -10.88
CA ASP A 336 -20.17 13.75 -9.54
C ASP A 336 -18.72 14.31 -9.53
N ARG A 337 -18.24 14.72 -10.72
CA ARG A 337 -16.93 15.36 -10.97
C ARG A 337 -15.71 14.46 -10.78
N PHE A 338 -15.90 13.17 -10.72
CA PHE A 338 -14.79 12.22 -10.84
C PHE A 338 -14.51 11.98 -12.32
N PHE A 339 -13.32 12.30 -12.76
CA PHE A 339 -12.92 12.05 -14.14
C PHE A 339 -12.49 10.58 -14.27
N PRO A 340 -13.15 9.78 -15.15
CA PRO A 340 -12.73 8.41 -15.37
C PRO A 340 -11.28 8.35 -15.84
N ASP A 341 -10.52 7.47 -15.24
CA ASP A 341 -9.14 7.16 -15.58
C ASP A 341 -9.04 5.99 -16.58
N LEU A 342 -7.85 5.61 -16.98
CA LEU A 342 -7.64 4.48 -17.89
C LEU A 342 -8.20 3.17 -17.31
N CYS A 343 -8.16 2.99 -15.97
CA CYS A 343 -8.76 1.85 -15.29
C CYS A 343 -10.27 1.81 -15.52
N SER A 344 -10.99 2.92 -15.25
CA SER A 344 -12.43 3.03 -15.52
C SER A 344 -12.79 2.71 -16.98
N TYR A 345 -11.97 3.20 -17.92
CA TYR A 345 -12.17 2.90 -19.35
C TYR A 345 -11.93 1.44 -19.69
N THR A 346 -10.89 0.83 -19.13
CA THR A 346 -10.58 -0.58 -19.36
C THR A 346 -11.65 -1.50 -18.76
N THR A 347 -12.17 -1.17 -17.58
CA THR A 347 -13.28 -1.89 -16.96
C THR A 347 -14.56 -1.80 -17.80
N MET A 348 -14.89 -0.62 -18.33
CA MET A 348 -16.01 -0.48 -19.28
C MET A 348 -15.80 -1.30 -20.55
N LEU A 349 -14.58 -1.35 -21.06
CA LEU A 349 -14.23 -2.20 -22.21
C LEU A 349 -14.47 -3.68 -21.89
N SER A 350 -14.05 -4.12 -20.69
CA SER A 350 -14.30 -5.48 -20.21
C SER A 350 -15.79 -5.81 -20.10
N ALA A 351 -16.64 -4.83 -19.73
CA ALA A 351 -18.08 -5.02 -19.71
C ALA A 351 -18.63 -5.38 -21.11
N TYR A 352 -18.23 -4.65 -22.14
CA TYR A 352 -18.62 -4.95 -23.52
C TYR A 352 -18.12 -6.32 -23.98
N VAL A 353 -16.86 -6.65 -23.66
CA VAL A 353 -16.25 -7.94 -23.99
C VAL A 353 -16.98 -9.10 -23.31
N ASN A 354 -17.32 -8.96 -22.03
CA ASN A 354 -18.05 -9.99 -21.29
C ASN A 354 -19.51 -10.15 -21.75
N ALA A 355 -20.13 -9.07 -22.24
CA ALA A 355 -21.43 -9.09 -22.90
C ALA A 355 -21.38 -9.64 -24.35
N SER A 356 -20.20 -10.02 -24.85
CA SER A 356 -20.00 -10.43 -26.24
C SER A 356 -20.36 -9.37 -27.29
N ASP A 357 -20.45 -8.08 -26.88
CA ASP A 357 -20.69 -6.94 -27.76
C ASP A 357 -19.36 -6.38 -28.29
N MET A 358 -18.76 -7.10 -29.23
CA MET A 358 -17.45 -6.71 -29.78
C MET A 358 -17.53 -5.43 -30.64
N GLU A 359 -18.71 -5.12 -31.22
CA GLU A 359 -18.90 -3.86 -31.97
C GLU A 359 -18.88 -2.66 -31.00
N GLY A 360 -19.56 -2.79 -29.86
CA GLY A 360 -19.52 -1.80 -28.78
C GLY A 360 -18.11 -1.65 -28.20
N ALA A 361 -17.41 -2.76 -27.99
CA ALA A 361 -16.03 -2.78 -27.53
C ALA A 361 -15.09 -2.01 -28.47
N GLU A 362 -15.17 -2.23 -29.79
CA GLU A 362 -14.35 -1.49 -30.76
C GLU A 362 -14.62 0.01 -30.75
N LYS A 363 -15.90 0.40 -30.68
CA LYS A 363 -16.29 1.81 -30.61
C LYS A 363 -15.73 2.45 -29.35
N PHE A 364 -15.80 1.72 -28.24
CA PHE A 364 -15.32 2.19 -26.94
C PHE A 364 -13.77 2.25 -26.88
N PHE A 365 -13.09 1.26 -27.44
CA PHE A 365 -11.63 1.28 -27.58
C PHE A 365 -11.11 2.47 -28.39
N LYS A 366 -11.80 2.82 -29.50
CA LYS A 366 -11.48 4.05 -30.26
C LYS A 366 -11.68 5.30 -29.42
N ARG A 367 -12.72 5.31 -28.56
CA ARG A 367 -13.03 6.43 -27.67
C ARG A 367 -11.93 6.67 -26.64
N ILE A 368 -11.30 5.62 -26.08
CA ILE A 368 -10.17 5.75 -25.15
C ILE A 368 -9.09 6.66 -25.73
N LYS A 369 -8.72 6.43 -27.01
CA LYS A 369 -7.72 7.25 -27.71
C LYS A 369 -8.18 8.68 -27.96
N VAL A 370 -9.48 8.87 -28.31
CA VAL A 370 -10.06 10.20 -28.55
C VAL A 370 -10.11 11.03 -27.25
N ASP A 371 -10.39 10.38 -26.13
CA ASP A 371 -10.44 11.02 -24.81
C ASP A 371 -9.02 11.27 -24.24
N GLY A 372 -7.95 10.94 -25.00
CA GLY A 372 -6.56 11.30 -24.69
C GLY A 372 -5.78 10.25 -23.90
N PHE A 373 -6.33 9.04 -23.73
CA PHE A 373 -5.64 7.95 -23.06
C PHE A 373 -4.92 7.03 -24.05
N GLU A 374 -3.72 6.60 -23.67
CA GLU A 374 -3.00 5.59 -24.44
C GLU A 374 -3.36 4.19 -23.92
N PRO A 375 -3.89 3.29 -24.80
CA PRO A 375 -4.19 1.93 -24.39
C PRO A 375 -2.94 1.21 -23.89
N ASN A 376 -3.03 0.59 -22.74
CA ASN A 376 -1.97 -0.21 -22.14
C ASN A 376 -2.15 -1.70 -22.44
N ILE A 377 -1.26 -2.53 -21.88
CA ILE A 377 -1.31 -3.99 -22.04
C ILE A 377 -2.63 -4.61 -21.60
N VAL A 378 -3.27 -4.08 -20.55
CA VAL A 378 -4.56 -4.58 -20.05
C VAL A 378 -5.68 -4.25 -21.04
N THR A 379 -5.68 -3.04 -21.61
CA THR A 379 -6.66 -2.61 -22.61
C THR A 379 -6.60 -3.46 -23.87
N TYR A 380 -5.38 -3.72 -24.39
CA TYR A 380 -5.19 -4.60 -25.53
C TYR A 380 -5.54 -6.06 -25.19
N GLY A 381 -5.16 -6.52 -23.99
CA GLY A 381 -5.49 -7.86 -23.50
C GLY A 381 -6.99 -8.10 -23.42
N ALA A 382 -7.78 -7.12 -22.97
CA ALA A 382 -9.24 -7.22 -22.96
C ALA A 382 -9.82 -7.41 -24.38
N MET A 383 -9.34 -6.67 -25.37
CA MET A 383 -9.78 -6.84 -26.77
C MET A 383 -9.39 -8.20 -27.33
N ILE A 384 -8.15 -8.64 -27.09
CA ILE A 384 -7.67 -9.96 -27.51
C ILE A 384 -8.51 -11.08 -26.89
N LYS A 385 -8.79 -10.99 -25.56
CA LYS A 385 -9.66 -11.94 -24.85
C LYS A 385 -11.08 -11.97 -25.45
N GLY A 386 -11.62 -10.81 -25.83
CA GLY A 386 -12.95 -10.71 -26.44
C GLY A 386 -13.02 -11.40 -27.81
N TYR A 387 -12.08 -11.11 -28.71
CA TYR A 387 -12.02 -11.79 -30.01
C TYR A 387 -11.68 -13.26 -29.89
N ALA A 388 -10.87 -13.62 -28.89
CA ALA A 388 -10.57 -15.01 -28.57
C ALA A 388 -11.83 -15.80 -28.16
N LYS A 389 -12.70 -15.20 -27.35
CA LYS A 389 -14.01 -15.80 -27.00
C LYS A 389 -14.93 -15.95 -28.24
N ALA A 390 -14.85 -15.02 -29.18
CA ALA A 390 -15.59 -15.06 -30.43
C ALA A 390 -14.94 -15.99 -31.49
N ASN A 391 -13.81 -16.65 -31.17
CA ASN A 391 -13.02 -17.48 -32.08
C ASN A 391 -12.60 -16.77 -33.39
N ASP A 392 -12.43 -15.46 -33.34
CA ASP A 392 -12.00 -14.62 -34.49
C ASP A 392 -10.47 -14.41 -34.45
N LEU A 393 -9.73 -15.41 -34.94
CA LEU A 393 -8.27 -15.38 -34.96
C LEU A 393 -7.71 -14.21 -35.77
N GLU A 394 -8.39 -13.83 -36.88
CA GLU A 394 -7.93 -12.75 -37.76
C GLU A 394 -7.89 -11.42 -36.99
N LYS A 395 -8.96 -11.11 -36.25
CA LYS A 395 -9.02 -9.89 -35.41
C LYS A 395 -8.12 -9.96 -34.20
N VAL A 396 -7.92 -11.14 -33.60
CA VAL A 396 -6.93 -11.34 -32.52
C VAL A 396 -5.55 -10.93 -33.02
N MET A 397 -5.16 -11.39 -34.21
CA MET A 397 -3.88 -11.06 -34.78
C MET A 397 -3.75 -9.58 -35.17
N GLU A 398 -4.82 -8.98 -35.69
CA GLU A 398 -4.84 -7.54 -36.00
C GLU A 398 -4.63 -6.68 -34.74
N VAL A 399 -5.26 -7.03 -33.63
CA VAL A 399 -5.13 -6.31 -32.34
C VAL A 399 -3.73 -6.54 -31.75
N TYR A 400 -3.20 -7.74 -31.82
CA TYR A 400 -1.86 -8.06 -31.37
C TYR A 400 -0.79 -7.26 -32.14
N GLU A 401 -0.89 -7.19 -33.48
CA GLU A 401 0.02 -6.39 -34.28
C GLU A 401 -0.06 -4.90 -33.95
N LYS A 402 -1.28 -4.35 -33.72
CA LYS A 402 -1.45 -2.97 -33.27
C LYS A 402 -0.78 -2.73 -31.92
N MET A 403 -0.87 -3.68 -30.99
CA MET A 403 -0.21 -3.61 -29.68
C MET A 403 1.32 -3.57 -29.86
N ARG A 404 1.86 -4.46 -30.67
CA ARG A 404 3.30 -4.56 -30.98
C ARG A 404 3.84 -3.28 -31.62
N LEU A 405 3.11 -2.73 -32.59
CA LEU A 405 3.44 -1.47 -33.24
C LEU A 405 3.41 -0.28 -32.29
N SER A 406 2.60 -0.34 -31.22
CA SER A 406 2.58 0.66 -30.14
C SER A 406 3.75 0.48 -29.14
N GLY A 407 4.66 -0.47 -29.37
CA GLY A 407 5.81 -0.71 -28.50
C GLY A 407 5.50 -1.49 -27.22
N ILE A 408 4.29 -2.02 -27.08
CA ILE A 408 3.86 -2.76 -25.89
C ILE A 408 4.23 -4.23 -26.06
N LYS A 409 5.00 -4.78 -25.12
CA LYS A 409 5.37 -6.19 -25.11
C LYS A 409 4.21 -7.03 -24.59
N ALA A 410 3.95 -8.17 -25.22
CA ALA A 410 2.96 -9.12 -24.75
C ALA A 410 3.44 -9.79 -23.47
N ASN A 411 2.49 -10.03 -22.54
CA ASN A 411 2.71 -10.85 -21.37
C ASN A 411 2.30 -12.30 -21.64
N GLN A 412 2.55 -13.16 -20.65
CA GLN A 412 2.24 -14.59 -20.69
C GLN A 412 0.76 -14.83 -21.04
N THR A 413 -0.17 -14.12 -20.38
CA THR A 413 -1.61 -14.29 -20.58
C THR A 413 -2.05 -14.01 -22.02
N ILE A 414 -1.50 -12.97 -22.65
CA ILE A 414 -1.82 -12.63 -24.05
C ILE A 414 -1.33 -13.73 -24.99
N LEU A 415 -0.08 -14.16 -24.84
CA LEU A 415 0.51 -15.19 -25.71
C LEU A 415 -0.19 -16.55 -25.54
N THR A 416 -0.52 -16.94 -24.30
CA THR A 416 -1.31 -18.13 -24.00
C THR A 416 -2.72 -18.04 -24.61
N THR A 417 -3.37 -16.85 -24.56
CA THR A 417 -4.68 -16.66 -25.17
C THR A 417 -4.63 -16.79 -26.70
N ILE A 418 -3.63 -16.23 -27.37
CA ILE A 418 -3.45 -16.35 -28.82
C ILE A 418 -3.19 -17.80 -29.20
N MET A 419 -2.35 -18.49 -28.43
CA MET A 419 -2.05 -19.89 -28.62
C MET A 419 -3.30 -20.78 -28.46
N ASP A 420 -4.16 -20.51 -27.46
CA ASP A 420 -5.42 -21.21 -27.23
C ASP A 420 -6.39 -21.05 -28.41
N VAL A 421 -6.53 -19.84 -28.96
CA VAL A 421 -7.38 -19.61 -30.15
C VAL A 421 -6.82 -20.32 -31.37
N SER A 422 -5.52 -20.26 -31.59
CA SER A 422 -4.86 -21.01 -32.68
C SER A 422 -5.10 -22.51 -32.51
N GLY A 423 -5.09 -22.99 -31.27
CA GLY A 423 -5.41 -24.37 -30.93
C GLY A 423 -6.83 -24.80 -31.27
N ARG A 424 -7.81 -23.96 -30.99
CA ARG A 424 -9.21 -24.22 -31.36
C ARG A 424 -9.41 -24.31 -32.87
N CYS A 425 -8.56 -23.65 -33.67
CA CYS A 425 -8.50 -23.79 -35.11
C CYS A 425 -7.80 -25.11 -35.54
N LYS A 426 -7.35 -25.95 -34.59
CA LYS A 426 -6.61 -27.21 -34.82
C LYS A 426 -5.32 -27.05 -35.64
N ASP A 427 -4.66 -25.92 -35.49
CA ASP A 427 -3.39 -25.63 -36.17
C ASP A 427 -2.23 -25.79 -35.18
N PHE A 428 -1.67 -27.00 -35.10
CA PHE A 428 -0.50 -27.32 -34.31
C PHE A 428 0.70 -26.47 -34.65
N GLY A 429 0.94 -26.22 -35.96
CA GLY A 429 2.08 -25.43 -36.42
C GLY A 429 2.06 -24.00 -35.93
N SER A 430 0.91 -23.36 -35.97
CA SER A 430 0.74 -22.00 -35.40
C SER A 430 0.89 -22.01 -33.87
N ALA A 431 0.30 -22.95 -33.14
CA ALA A 431 0.46 -23.06 -31.71
C ALA A 431 1.93 -23.28 -31.29
N LEU A 432 2.63 -24.12 -31.99
CA LEU A 432 4.06 -24.37 -31.81
C LEU A 432 4.91 -23.10 -32.03
N SER A 433 4.60 -22.35 -33.08
CA SER A 433 5.27 -21.09 -33.37
C SER A 433 5.11 -20.08 -32.24
N TRP A 434 3.91 -19.97 -31.67
CA TRP A 434 3.63 -19.11 -30.51
C TRP A 434 4.34 -19.59 -29.25
N TYR A 435 4.40 -20.89 -29.02
CA TYR A 435 5.15 -21.45 -27.89
C TYR A 435 6.65 -21.10 -27.98
N LYS A 436 7.25 -21.24 -29.16
CA LYS A 436 8.64 -20.83 -29.40
C LYS A 436 8.83 -19.32 -29.30
N GLU A 437 7.84 -18.51 -29.66
CA GLU A 437 7.87 -17.06 -29.49
C GLU A 437 7.84 -16.66 -28.03
N MET A 438 7.07 -17.34 -27.16
CA MET A 438 7.09 -17.13 -25.70
C MET A 438 8.51 -17.29 -25.14
N GLU A 439 9.20 -18.35 -25.52
CA GLU A 439 10.59 -18.59 -25.10
C GLU A 439 11.55 -17.52 -25.62
N SER A 440 11.39 -17.12 -26.88
CA SER A 440 12.24 -16.09 -27.51
C SER A 440 12.07 -14.71 -26.86
N CYS A 441 10.86 -14.40 -26.39
CA CYS A 441 10.54 -13.16 -25.68
C CYS A 441 10.95 -13.20 -24.19
N GLY A 442 11.46 -14.34 -23.68
CA GLY A 442 11.82 -14.52 -22.28
C GLY A 442 10.61 -14.66 -21.35
N VAL A 443 9.45 -15.00 -21.92
CA VAL A 443 8.21 -15.23 -21.17
C VAL A 443 8.06 -16.74 -20.95
N PRO A 444 8.15 -17.25 -19.72
CA PRO A 444 8.06 -18.69 -19.47
C PRO A 444 6.64 -19.20 -19.81
N PRO A 445 6.52 -20.29 -20.59
CA PRO A 445 5.22 -20.90 -20.88
C PRO A 445 4.56 -21.44 -19.60
N ASP A 446 3.27 -21.09 -19.39
CA ASP A 446 2.48 -21.59 -18.28
C ASP A 446 1.98 -23.02 -18.51
N GLN A 447 1.36 -23.62 -17.48
CA GLN A 447 0.83 -24.99 -17.58
C GLN A 447 -0.27 -25.07 -18.65
N LYS A 448 -1.06 -23.99 -18.82
CA LYS A 448 -2.11 -23.94 -19.85
C LYS A 448 -1.51 -23.98 -21.26
N ALA A 449 -0.47 -23.18 -21.56
CA ALA A 449 0.22 -23.21 -22.83
C ALA A 449 0.81 -24.59 -23.15
N LYS A 450 1.41 -25.25 -22.14
CA LYS A 450 1.92 -26.62 -22.28
C LYS A 450 0.81 -27.61 -22.60
N ASN A 451 -0.31 -27.53 -21.89
CA ASN A 451 -1.46 -28.41 -22.10
C ASN A 451 -2.09 -28.20 -23.49
N VAL A 452 -2.21 -26.95 -23.95
CA VAL A 452 -2.71 -26.63 -25.28
C VAL A 452 -1.82 -27.29 -26.35
N LEU A 453 -0.49 -27.12 -26.26
CA LEU A 453 0.43 -27.70 -27.25
C LEU A 453 0.34 -29.24 -27.29
N LEU A 454 0.27 -29.90 -26.12
CA LEU A 454 0.14 -31.35 -26.03
C LEU A 454 -1.20 -31.87 -26.55
N SER A 455 -2.28 -31.11 -26.35
CA SER A 455 -3.63 -31.53 -26.78
C SER A 455 -3.85 -31.40 -28.28
N LEU A 456 -3.05 -30.57 -28.96
CA LEU A 456 -3.15 -30.32 -30.40
C LEU A 456 -2.34 -31.29 -31.22
N ALA A 457 -1.38 -31.98 -30.63
CA ALA A 457 -0.54 -32.95 -31.35
C ALA A 457 -1.40 -34.10 -31.90
N SER A 458 -1.55 -34.16 -33.21
CA SER A 458 -2.37 -35.17 -33.91
C SER A 458 -1.56 -36.35 -34.40
N THR A 459 -0.27 -36.16 -34.62
CA THR A 459 0.68 -37.17 -35.09
C THR A 459 1.68 -37.55 -34.01
N GLN A 460 2.30 -38.72 -34.14
CA GLN A 460 3.32 -39.20 -33.19
C GLN A 460 4.51 -38.25 -33.12
N ASP A 461 4.93 -37.73 -34.29
CA ASP A 461 6.07 -36.81 -34.41
C ASP A 461 5.76 -35.47 -33.72
N GLU A 462 4.56 -34.91 -33.91
CA GLU A 462 4.10 -33.70 -33.22
C GLU A 462 4.03 -33.90 -31.69
N LEU A 463 3.60 -35.08 -31.23
CA LEU A 463 3.54 -35.40 -29.83
C LEU A 463 4.93 -35.51 -29.20
N GLU A 464 5.91 -36.06 -29.93
CA GLU A 464 7.29 -36.12 -29.44
C GLU A 464 7.91 -34.73 -29.38
N GLU A 465 7.70 -33.87 -30.39
CA GLU A 465 8.17 -32.48 -30.37
C GLU A 465 7.53 -31.69 -29.22
N ALA A 466 6.23 -31.83 -29.00
CA ALA A 466 5.52 -31.17 -27.89
C ALA A 466 6.04 -31.64 -26.53
N LYS A 467 6.28 -32.94 -26.32
CA LYS A 467 6.86 -33.48 -25.08
C LYS A 467 8.29 -33.01 -24.83
N GLU A 468 9.08 -32.92 -25.85
CA GLU A 468 10.46 -32.42 -25.74
C GLU A 468 10.48 -30.96 -25.29
N LEU A 469 9.67 -30.10 -25.89
CA LEU A 469 9.58 -28.68 -25.58
C LEU A 469 8.97 -28.40 -24.21
N THR A 470 7.94 -29.17 -23.82
CA THR A 470 7.27 -28.96 -22.51
C THR A 470 8.03 -29.57 -21.34
N GLY A 471 9.04 -30.41 -21.59
CA GLY A 471 9.80 -31.10 -20.54
C GLY A 471 9.04 -32.25 -19.84
N LEU A 472 7.85 -32.58 -20.30
CA LEU A 472 6.97 -33.61 -19.68
C LEU A 472 7.25 -34.97 -20.34
N ARG A 473 8.32 -35.64 -19.92
CA ARG A 473 8.74 -36.93 -20.49
C ARG A 473 7.89 -38.15 -20.06
N ASN A 474 7.15 -38.09 -18.97
CA ASN A 474 6.38 -39.23 -18.48
C ASN A 474 5.24 -38.81 -17.53
N GLU A 475 4.11 -38.38 -18.05
CA GLU A 475 2.84 -38.50 -17.30
C GLU A 475 1.69 -38.78 -18.26
N THR A 476 1.26 -40.01 -18.21
CA THR A 476 0.00 -40.65 -18.58
C THR A 476 -0.98 -39.93 -19.52
N THR A 477 -1.09 -40.48 -20.68
CA THR A 477 -2.02 -40.23 -21.81
C THR A 477 -3.53 -40.32 -21.42
N THR A 478 -3.88 -40.53 -20.16
CA THR A 478 -5.27 -40.85 -19.72
C THR A 478 -6.04 -39.65 -19.17
N VAL A 479 -5.41 -38.52 -18.89
CA VAL A 479 -6.09 -37.33 -18.35
C VAL A 479 -6.53 -36.35 -19.45
N ILE A 480 -5.85 -36.38 -20.61
CA ILE A 480 -6.04 -35.39 -21.68
C ILE A 480 -7.37 -35.57 -22.45
N ALA A 481 -7.93 -36.77 -22.48
CA ALA A 481 -9.20 -37.07 -23.19
C ALA A 481 -10.47 -36.63 -22.43
N ARG A 482 -10.36 -36.17 -21.18
CA ARG A 482 -11.52 -35.75 -20.34
C ARG A 482 -11.79 -34.23 -20.34
N VAL A 483 -10.85 -33.40 -20.77
CA VAL A 483 -10.97 -31.93 -20.67
C VAL A 483 -11.82 -31.32 -21.80
N TYR A 484 -12.00 -32.01 -22.93
CA TYR A 484 -12.75 -31.48 -24.08
C TYR A 484 -14.11 -32.14 -24.34
N ARG A 485 -14.72 -32.82 -23.34
CA ARG A 485 -16.03 -33.47 -23.49
C ARG A 485 -17.17 -32.90 -22.66
N THR A 486 -16.93 -31.81 -21.93
CA THR A 486 -17.99 -31.12 -21.16
C THR A 486 -17.83 -29.63 -21.32
N ASP A 487 -18.17 -29.11 -22.51
CA ASP A 487 -18.55 -27.72 -22.68
C ASP A 487 -20.08 -27.69 -22.65
N ASP A 488 -20.62 -27.81 -21.47
CA ASP A 488 -21.91 -27.31 -21.00
C ASP A 488 -22.02 -27.78 -19.55
N ASP A 489 -22.14 -26.84 -18.63
CA ASP A 489 -22.28 -26.98 -17.18
C ASP A 489 -20.97 -27.21 -16.38
N ASP A 490 -20.74 -26.25 -15.46
CA ASP A 490 -19.75 -26.19 -14.39
C ASP A 490 -18.40 -25.55 -14.72
N GLU A 491 -18.40 -24.21 -14.97
CA GLU A 491 -17.26 -23.35 -14.66
C GLU A 491 -17.19 -23.16 -13.12
N GLU A 492 -16.71 -24.17 -12.39
CA GLU A 492 -15.98 -23.92 -11.16
C GLU A 492 -14.61 -23.36 -11.59
N GLU A 493 -14.52 -22.04 -11.68
CA GLU A 493 -13.23 -21.34 -11.72
C GLU A 493 -12.51 -21.71 -10.42
N GLU A 494 -11.55 -22.63 -10.49
CA GLU A 494 -10.44 -22.62 -9.55
C GLU A 494 -9.84 -21.21 -9.64
N ASP A 495 -10.10 -20.42 -8.60
CA ASP A 495 -9.41 -19.17 -8.32
C ASP A 495 -7.91 -19.46 -8.27
N VAL A 496 -7.26 -19.40 -9.42
CA VAL A 496 -5.84 -19.11 -9.47
C VAL A 496 -5.75 -17.67 -8.98
N SER A 497 -5.44 -17.53 -7.70
CA SER A 497 -4.96 -16.31 -7.14
C SER A 497 -3.82 -15.83 -8.06
N SER A 498 -4.14 -14.95 -8.99
CA SER A 498 -3.16 -14.01 -9.43
C SER A 498 -2.83 -13.22 -8.16
N ASP A 499 -1.68 -13.50 -7.58
CA ASP A 499 -0.96 -12.55 -6.77
C ASP A 499 -0.71 -11.36 -7.71
N ASP A 500 -1.74 -10.52 -7.87
CA ASP A 500 -1.51 -9.13 -8.11
C ASP A 500 -0.80 -8.68 -6.84
N GLU A 501 0.52 -8.71 -6.89
CA GLU A 501 1.33 -7.82 -6.12
C GLU A 501 0.80 -6.43 -6.48
N ASP A 502 -0.24 -6.00 -5.73
CA ASP A 502 -0.49 -4.61 -5.50
C ASP A 502 0.80 -4.13 -4.81
N GLU A 503 1.80 -3.76 -5.60
CA GLU A 503 2.74 -2.75 -5.23
C GLU A 503 1.83 -1.56 -4.90
N ASP A 504 1.48 -1.46 -3.62
CA ASP A 504 1.07 -0.22 -2.99
C ASP A 504 2.29 0.72 -3.14
N GLU A 505 2.47 1.29 -4.33
CA GLU A 505 3.09 2.58 -4.47
C GLU A 505 2.17 3.49 -3.64
N ASP A 506 2.59 3.70 -2.40
CA ASP A 506 2.18 4.85 -1.60
C ASP A 506 2.57 6.10 -2.43
N GLU A 507 1.79 6.43 -3.44
CA GLU A 507 1.69 7.79 -3.92
C GLU A 507 1.11 8.56 -2.73
N ASP A 508 2.01 9.23 -2.02
CA ASP A 508 1.72 10.33 -1.12
C ASP A 508 0.88 11.35 -1.94
N ASP A 509 -0.42 11.14 -2.00
CA ASP A 509 -1.37 12.19 -2.32
C ASP A 509 -1.32 13.18 -1.17
N ASP A 510 -0.40 14.14 -1.35
CA ASP A 510 -0.32 15.39 -0.60
C ASP A 510 -1.53 16.27 -0.99
N ASP A 511 -2.72 15.80 -0.65
CA ASP A 511 -3.91 16.65 -0.61
C ASP A 511 -3.86 17.44 0.68
N GLY A 512 -3.16 18.58 0.56
CA GLY A 512 -3.32 19.67 1.47
C GLY A 512 -4.76 20.13 1.48
N ASP A 513 -5.49 19.75 2.51
CA ASP A 513 -6.59 20.56 3.01
C ASP A 513 -6.32 20.91 4.47
N GLY A 514 -6.27 22.22 4.56
CA GLY A 514 -5.95 22.95 5.72
C GLY A 514 -7.00 22.90 6.81
N ASP A 515 -6.57 23.60 7.83
CA ASP A 515 -7.31 24.15 8.95
C ASP A 515 -7.66 23.15 10.05
N ASP A 516 -6.80 23.15 11.09
CA ASP A 516 -7.22 23.84 12.30
C ASP A 516 -6.03 24.14 13.22
N ASP A 517 -6.02 25.39 13.63
CA ASP A 517 -5.18 25.99 14.64
C ASP A 517 -5.12 25.20 15.94
N ALA A 518 -3.94 24.72 16.28
CA ALA A 518 -3.51 24.68 17.66
C ALA A 518 -2.03 25.07 17.74
N ARG A 519 -1.82 26.38 17.83
CA ARG A 519 -0.57 26.93 18.31
C ARG A 519 -0.37 26.53 19.77
N GLU A 520 0.49 25.60 20.03
CA GLU A 520 1.23 25.57 21.28
C GLU A 520 2.70 25.87 20.98
N THR A 521 3.00 27.17 21.07
CA THR A 521 4.34 27.66 21.31
C THR A 521 4.75 27.21 22.71
N VAL A 522 5.50 26.13 22.80
CA VAL A 522 6.17 25.76 24.04
C VAL A 522 7.30 26.77 24.25
N LEU A 523 6.99 27.81 25.02
CA LEU A 523 7.98 28.66 25.66
C LEU A 523 8.71 27.81 26.71
N TYR A 524 9.96 27.53 26.48
CA TYR A 524 10.85 27.01 27.52
C TYR A 524 11.14 28.13 28.51
N ASP A 525 10.44 28.10 29.65
CA ASP A 525 10.79 28.90 30.81
C ASP A 525 11.89 28.17 31.59
N SER A 526 13.03 28.83 31.71
CA SER A 526 14.24 28.33 32.36
C SER A 526 14.21 28.49 33.86
N LYS A 527 13.21 27.96 34.55
CA LYS A 527 13.23 27.84 36.02
C LYS A 527 12.14 26.84 36.46
N GLN A 528 12.52 25.60 36.62
CA GLN A 528 12.17 24.73 37.75
C GLN A 528 12.62 23.30 37.47
N GLU A 529 13.48 22.80 38.33
CA GLU A 529 13.70 21.37 38.51
C GLU A 529 12.40 20.74 39.01
N GLY A 530 11.72 19.99 38.16
CA GLY A 530 10.50 19.26 38.50
C GLY A 530 10.26 18.19 37.44
N SER A 531 10.07 16.97 37.87
CA SER A 531 9.86 15.76 37.07
C SER A 531 8.95 16.00 35.86
N LEU A 532 9.52 15.87 34.66
CA LEU A 532 8.78 15.86 33.40
C LEU A 532 7.98 14.56 33.30
N VAL A 533 6.68 14.67 33.58
CA VAL A 533 5.70 13.67 33.14
C VAL A 533 5.55 13.82 31.64
N TYR A 534 6.05 12.83 30.90
CA TYR A 534 5.88 12.77 29.45
C TYR A 534 4.40 12.55 29.13
N ASP A 535 3.78 13.53 28.51
CA ASP A 535 2.46 13.38 27.90
C ASP A 535 2.57 12.44 26.68
N ASN A 536 1.86 11.33 26.74
CA ASN A 536 1.83 10.28 25.73
C ASN A 536 1.30 10.76 24.35
N SER A 537 0.71 11.97 24.29
CA SER A 537 0.16 12.52 23.05
C SER A 537 1.23 12.90 22.00
N GLN A 538 2.46 13.22 22.44
CA GLN A 538 3.54 13.53 21.49
C GLN A 538 4.23 12.30 20.86
N THR A 539 4.02 11.12 21.42
CA THR A 539 4.52 9.88 20.82
C THR A 539 3.61 9.33 19.71
N GLU A 540 2.34 9.74 19.68
CA GLU A 540 1.41 9.32 18.61
C GLU A 540 1.74 9.96 17.25
N GLU A 541 2.26 11.19 17.22
CA GLU A 541 2.76 11.80 15.98
C GLU A 541 4.05 11.16 15.41
N LEU A 542 4.78 10.41 16.24
CA LEU A 542 5.98 9.68 15.79
C LEU A 542 5.67 8.30 15.18
N VAL A 543 4.45 7.81 15.37
CA VAL A 543 4.03 6.47 14.93
C VAL A 543 2.99 6.52 13.80
N GLY A 544 2.46 7.70 13.49
CA GLY A 544 1.40 7.91 12.49
C GLY A 544 1.87 8.24 11.07
N LEU A 545 3.17 8.03 10.76
CA LEU A 545 3.71 8.15 9.39
C LEU A 545 4.45 6.88 9.02
#